data_c5520d3aacace1b52427f3f24ccc864e
#
_entry.id   c5520d3aacace1b52427f3f24ccc864e
#
_cell.length_a   1.000
_cell.length_b   1.000
_cell.length_c   1.000
_cell.angle_alpha   90.00
_cell.angle_beta   90.00
_cell.angle_gamma   90.00
#
_symmetry.space_group_name_H-M   'P 1'
#
loop_
_entity.id
_entity.type
_entity.pdbx_description
1 polymer ?
#
loop_
_entity_poly.entity_id
_entity_poly.type
_entity_poly.pdbx_seq_one_letter_code
_entity_poly.pdbx_strand_id
1 'polypeptide(L)'
;MCGIIGYTGKLAAAPVLIEGLKRLEYRGYDSAGLAVVADEHMYQVKSVGKVAQLEAVAGQQPELKKLAGCGIAHTRWATHGAPSTLNAHPHLDESGRFAVVHNGIIENYQELRKHLEGKGVHFRSQTDSEVIPHLIAGAYEGDLLSAVAAALKQLDGTYGIAVISSLEPGVVVTARKGSPIVIGLGEGENLVASDIAALLPYTRQVIYLNDGDIAAITADKVDLRNIQNVPVEREVAKIDWDAGQAEKGNYPHFMLKEIFEQPETIENAIRGRIDHEMGTAILNGMNLSPRELALINRIVIAGCGSSMHAGMLGEYYFEDIAGISTSVEQAAEFRYRNPIIEPNTLVIPISQSGETARSEERRVGK
;
A
#
# COMPACT_ATOMS: atom_id res chain seq x y z
N MET A 1 2.04 -8.45 -0.88
CA MET A 1 2.12 -6.96 -1.01
C MET A 1 3.03 -6.41 0.09
N CYS A 2 3.78 -5.38 -0.20
CA CYS A 2 4.69 -4.74 0.76
C CYS A 2 3.93 -3.96 1.85
N GLY A 3 4.59 -3.74 3.01
CA GLY A 3 4.05 -2.95 4.11
C GLY A 3 4.87 -1.68 4.34
N ILE A 4 4.21 -0.53 4.45
CA ILE A 4 4.83 0.75 4.84
C ILE A 4 4.30 1.17 6.20
N ILE A 5 5.18 1.69 7.05
CA ILE A 5 4.83 2.49 8.21
C ILE A 5 5.80 3.66 8.36
N GLY A 6 5.27 4.83 8.72
CA GLY A 6 6.00 6.03 9.12
C GLY A 6 5.47 6.55 10.45
N TYR A 7 6.33 7.22 11.19
CA TYR A 7 6.02 7.78 12.51
C TYR A 7 6.72 9.11 12.69
N THR A 8 6.04 10.04 13.33
CA THR A 8 6.62 11.26 13.88
C THR A 8 5.92 11.59 15.21
N GLY A 9 6.70 11.86 16.25
CA GLY A 9 6.16 12.09 17.59
C GLY A 9 7.18 12.03 18.70
N LYS A 10 6.70 11.88 19.93
CA LYS A 10 7.50 11.93 21.16
C LYS A 10 8.12 10.60 21.56
N LEU A 11 7.58 9.48 21.03
CA LEU A 11 8.10 8.16 21.34
C LEU A 11 9.38 7.87 20.54
N ALA A 12 10.13 6.88 20.98
CA ALA A 12 11.21 6.35 20.17
C ALA A 12 10.64 5.73 18.88
N ALA A 13 11.08 6.22 17.72
CA ALA A 13 10.47 5.84 16.45
C ALA A 13 10.69 4.36 16.09
N ALA A 14 11.89 3.81 16.33
CA ALA A 14 12.22 2.44 15.90
C ALA A 14 11.31 1.35 16.51
N PRO A 15 10.97 1.34 17.83
CA PRO A 15 10.00 0.40 18.40
C PRO A 15 8.60 0.52 17.77
N VAL A 16 8.11 1.75 17.55
CA VAL A 16 6.80 2.01 16.91
C VAL A 16 6.77 1.43 15.50
N LEU A 17 7.82 1.68 14.72
CA LEU A 17 7.97 1.19 13.36
C LEU A 17 8.03 -0.34 13.29
N ILE A 18 8.81 -0.98 14.17
CA ILE A 18 8.92 -2.44 14.23
C ILE A 18 7.59 -3.08 14.58
N GLU A 19 6.88 -2.55 15.57
CA GLU A 19 5.56 -3.05 15.96
C GLU A 19 4.54 -2.92 14.81
N GLY A 20 4.55 -1.78 14.11
CA GLY A 20 3.71 -1.59 12.93
C GLY A 20 4.05 -2.57 11.79
N LEU A 21 5.35 -2.82 11.53
CA LEU A 21 5.74 -3.81 10.52
C LEU A 21 5.31 -5.24 10.89
N LYS A 22 5.34 -5.63 12.17
CA LYS A 22 4.84 -6.95 12.62
C LYS A 22 3.37 -7.13 12.25
N ARG A 23 2.58 -6.06 12.34
CA ARG A 23 1.15 -6.06 11.94
C ARG A 23 0.93 -6.08 10.45
N LEU A 24 1.94 -5.70 9.65
CA LEU A 24 1.91 -5.73 8.19
C LEU A 24 2.55 -6.98 7.58
N GLU A 25 3.22 -7.82 8.39
CA GLU A 25 3.99 -8.98 7.92
C GLU A 25 3.11 -10.01 7.18
N TYR A 26 1.82 -10.09 7.50
CA TYR A 26 0.86 -10.97 6.80
C TYR A 26 0.74 -10.66 5.30
N ARG A 27 1.08 -9.44 4.89
CA ARG A 27 1.04 -9.01 3.47
C ARG A 27 2.17 -9.62 2.64
N GLY A 28 3.20 -10.14 3.28
CA GLY A 28 4.36 -10.76 2.67
C GLY A 28 5.66 -10.07 3.07
N TYR A 29 6.72 -10.85 3.08
CA TYR A 29 8.07 -10.39 3.44
C TYR A 29 9.13 -11.24 2.76
N ASP A 30 10.16 -10.63 2.25
CA ASP A 30 11.44 -11.25 1.89
C ASP A 30 12.61 -10.51 2.54
N SER A 31 12.36 -9.26 2.87
CA SER A 31 13.30 -8.39 3.57
C SER A 31 12.52 -7.27 4.26
N ALA A 32 13.15 -6.67 5.26
CA ALA A 32 12.60 -5.55 6.00
C ALA A 32 13.69 -4.53 6.33
N GLY A 33 13.28 -3.28 6.59
CA GLY A 33 14.21 -2.27 7.05
C GLY A 33 13.50 -1.04 7.57
N LEU A 34 14.25 -0.22 8.29
CA LEU A 34 13.81 1.05 8.85
C LEU A 34 14.89 2.13 8.69
N ALA A 35 14.45 3.37 8.68
CA ALA A 35 15.30 4.53 8.85
C ALA A 35 14.65 5.48 9.87
N VAL A 36 15.48 6.07 10.73
CA VAL A 36 15.08 7.02 11.77
C VAL A 36 15.96 8.24 11.67
N VAL A 37 15.37 9.42 11.79
CA VAL A 37 16.08 10.69 11.92
C VAL A 37 15.99 11.17 13.35
N ALA A 38 17.14 11.37 13.97
CA ALA A 38 17.27 11.99 15.27
C ALA A 38 18.54 12.83 15.31
N ASP A 39 18.51 14.01 15.93
CA ASP A 39 19.63 14.93 16.05
C ASP A 39 20.34 15.19 14.71
N GLU A 40 19.57 15.41 13.64
CA GLU A 40 20.04 15.64 12.26
C GLU A 40 20.84 14.47 11.64
N HIS A 41 20.80 13.29 12.27
CA HIS A 41 21.46 12.08 11.78
C HIS A 41 20.43 11.07 11.28
N MET A 42 20.78 10.41 10.17
CA MET A 42 20.01 9.31 9.59
C MET A 42 20.57 7.97 10.05
N TYR A 43 19.76 7.20 10.76
CA TYR A 43 20.07 5.82 11.17
C TYR A 43 19.29 4.86 10.30
N GLN A 44 19.98 3.89 9.69
CA GLN A 44 19.33 2.89 8.83
C GLN A 44 19.70 1.47 9.28
N VAL A 45 18.69 0.59 9.34
CA VAL A 45 18.88 -0.84 9.59
C VAL A 45 18.06 -1.63 8.58
N LYS A 46 18.67 -2.67 8.00
CA LYS A 46 18.03 -3.56 7.02
C LYS A 46 18.37 -5.01 7.32
N SER A 47 17.43 -5.91 7.04
CA SER A 47 17.64 -7.36 7.12
C SER A 47 16.89 -8.11 6.02
N VAL A 48 17.40 -9.25 5.61
CA VAL A 48 16.69 -10.23 4.80
C VAL A 48 15.85 -11.08 5.73
N GLY A 49 14.64 -11.44 5.30
CA GLY A 49 13.71 -12.30 6.04
C GLY A 49 12.67 -11.54 6.85
N LYS A 50 12.22 -12.14 7.95
CA LYS A 50 11.11 -11.67 8.79
C LYS A 50 11.43 -10.38 9.57
N VAL A 51 10.40 -9.67 9.99
CA VAL A 51 10.53 -8.48 10.87
C VAL A 51 11.27 -8.80 12.17
N ALA A 52 11.14 -10.01 12.69
CA ALA A 52 11.90 -10.45 13.86
C ALA A 52 13.43 -10.40 13.66
N GLN A 53 13.93 -10.60 12.43
CA GLN A 53 15.36 -10.47 12.12
C GLN A 53 15.78 -9.00 12.09
N LEU A 54 14.95 -8.12 11.53
CA LEU A 54 15.16 -6.68 11.60
C LEU A 54 15.20 -6.20 13.06
N GLU A 55 14.28 -6.66 13.89
CA GLU A 55 14.24 -6.34 15.33
C GLU A 55 15.51 -6.78 16.05
N ALA A 56 16.01 -7.99 15.75
CA ALA A 56 17.25 -8.50 16.33
C ALA A 56 18.48 -7.64 15.95
N VAL A 57 18.58 -7.23 14.67
CA VAL A 57 19.66 -6.35 14.19
C VAL A 57 19.54 -4.95 14.78
N ALA A 58 18.34 -4.36 14.79
CA ALA A 58 18.09 -3.05 15.40
C ALA A 58 18.35 -3.08 16.92
N GLY A 59 18.10 -4.23 17.58
CA GLY A 59 18.40 -4.45 18.99
C GLY A 59 19.88 -4.36 19.36
N GLN A 60 20.78 -4.52 18.38
CA GLN A 60 22.25 -4.35 18.55
C GLN A 60 22.68 -2.88 18.55
N GLN A 61 21.76 -1.96 18.25
CA GLN A 61 21.98 -0.51 18.28
C GLN A 61 21.09 0.10 19.41
N PRO A 62 21.56 0.11 20.67
CA PRO A 62 20.74 0.52 21.81
C PRO A 62 20.22 1.95 21.73
N GLU A 63 20.91 2.82 21.00
CA GLU A 63 20.52 4.20 20.73
C GLU A 63 19.17 4.28 20.00
N LEU A 64 18.90 3.40 19.02
CA LEU A 64 17.62 3.38 18.29
C LEU A 64 16.40 3.20 19.18
N LYS A 65 16.56 2.56 20.34
CA LYS A 65 15.45 2.36 21.30
C LYS A 65 15.09 3.61 22.08
N LYS A 66 15.93 4.65 22.02
CA LYS A 66 15.78 5.88 22.81
C LYS A 66 15.62 7.13 21.95
N LEU A 67 15.94 7.06 20.67
CA LEU A 67 15.84 8.20 19.77
C LEU A 67 14.38 8.54 19.49
N ALA A 68 13.91 9.62 20.09
CA ALA A 68 12.67 10.27 19.69
C ALA A 68 12.88 11.01 18.39
N GLY A 69 11.83 11.10 17.56
CA GLY A 69 11.92 11.78 16.28
C GLY A 69 10.98 11.20 15.25
N CYS A 70 11.39 11.23 13.99
CA CYS A 70 10.62 10.64 12.91
C CYS A 70 11.35 9.45 12.28
N GLY A 71 10.58 8.57 11.67
CA GLY A 71 11.14 7.42 10.98
C GLY A 71 10.15 6.77 10.03
N ILE A 72 10.68 5.93 9.15
CA ILE A 72 9.94 5.14 8.17
C ILE A 72 10.47 3.70 8.16
N ALA A 73 9.59 2.74 7.90
CA ALA A 73 9.96 1.34 7.79
C ALA A 73 9.13 0.60 6.74
N HIS A 74 9.65 -0.53 6.30
CA HIS A 74 9.10 -1.27 5.19
C HIS A 74 9.32 -2.78 5.32
N THR A 75 8.30 -3.58 4.96
CA THR A 75 8.45 -4.99 4.62
C THR A 75 8.32 -5.15 3.12
N ARG A 76 9.32 -5.76 2.48
CA ARG A 76 9.38 -5.92 1.03
C ARG A 76 8.86 -7.29 0.60
N TRP A 77 8.13 -7.30 -0.51
CA TRP A 77 7.88 -8.46 -1.33
C TRP A 77 8.48 -8.18 -2.72
N ALA A 78 9.55 -8.88 -3.08
CA ALA A 78 10.36 -8.53 -4.24
C ALA A 78 9.58 -8.57 -5.54
N THR A 79 9.65 -7.47 -6.29
CA THR A 79 9.22 -7.34 -7.69
C THR A 79 10.42 -7.12 -8.62
N HIS A 80 11.40 -6.33 -8.19
CA HIS A 80 12.63 -6.01 -8.90
C HIS A 80 13.85 -6.28 -8.02
N GLY A 81 14.80 -7.08 -8.51
CA GLY A 81 16.01 -7.47 -7.78
C GLY A 81 15.77 -8.54 -6.71
N ALA A 82 16.72 -9.46 -6.55
CA ALA A 82 16.65 -10.55 -5.56
C ALA A 82 16.58 -10.03 -4.12
N PRO A 83 16.00 -10.80 -3.18
CA PRO A 83 16.04 -10.47 -1.76
C PRO A 83 17.48 -10.31 -1.27
N SER A 84 17.84 -9.09 -0.85
CA SER A 84 19.13 -8.74 -0.28
C SER A 84 19.01 -7.49 0.59
N THR A 85 19.96 -7.24 1.46
CA THR A 85 20.02 -6.01 2.26
C THR A 85 20.15 -4.76 1.41
N LEU A 86 20.83 -4.83 0.25
CA LEU A 86 20.94 -3.72 -0.69
C LEU A 86 19.60 -3.36 -1.31
N ASN A 87 18.83 -4.38 -1.70
CA ASN A 87 17.53 -4.23 -2.34
C ASN A 87 16.37 -4.02 -1.34
N ALA A 88 16.61 -4.20 -0.04
CA ALA A 88 15.63 -3.87 1.00
C ALA A 88 15.43 -2.36 1.12
N HIS A 89 14.22 -1.92 1.42
CA HIS A 89 13.91 -0.54 1.78
C HIS A 89 14.24 -0.26 3.26
N PRO A 90 14.44 1.01 3.65
CA PRO A 90 14.45 2.24 2.85
C PRO A 90 15.64 2.37 1.92
N HIS A 91 15.47 3.08 0.78
CA HIS A 91 16.56 3.52 -0.07
C HIS A 91 16.99 4.93 0.31
N LEU A 92 18.30 5.19 0.28
CA LEU A 92 18.92 6.48 0.55
C LEU A 92 19.43 7.10 -0.74
N ASP A 93 19.48 8.42 -0.78
CA ASP A 93 20.27 9.16 -1.77
C ASP A 93 21.77 8.98 -1.52
N GLU A 94 22.60 9.46 -2.41
CA GLU A 94 24.07 9.32 -2.30
C GLU A 94 24.65 10.04 -1.08
N SER A 95 24.05 11.17 -0.68
CA SER A 95 24.47 11.93 0.51
C SER A 95 24.01 11.29 1.83
N GLY A 96 23.08 10.33 1.79
CA GLY A 96 22.49 9.69 2.96
C GLY A 96 21.53 10.59 3.75
N ARG A 97 21.09 11.71 3.17
CA ARG A 97 20.21 12.68 3.84
C ARG A 97 18.73 12.47 3.61
N PHE A 98 18.36 11.77 2.55
CA PHE A 98 16.97 11.46 2.20
C PHE A 98 16.75 9.96 2.21
N ALA A 99 15.73 9.49 2.92
CA ALA A 99 15.34 8.08 2.96
C ALA A 99 13.92 7.91 2.44
N VAL A 100 13.70 6.90 1.61
CA VAL A 100 12.41 6.60 0.98
C VAL A 100 12.04 5.14 1.14
N VAL A 101 10.79 4.87 1.50
CA VAL A 101 10.12 3.58 1.34
C VAL A 101 9.04 3.70 0.28
N HIS A 102 8.85 2.65 -0.52
CA HIS A 102 7.99 2.68 -1.69
C HIS A 102 7.25 1.35 -1.88
N ASN A 103 5.95 1.44 -2.07
CA ASN A 103 5.08 0.39 -2.58
C ASN A 103 4.61 0.77 -3.98
N GLY A 104 4.76 -0.08 -4.94
CA GLY A 104 4.37 0.17 -6.32
C GLY A 104 5.44 -0.24 -7.31
N ILE A 105 5.37 0.31 -8.52
CA ILE A 105 6.32 0.08 -9.60
C ILE A 105 6.54 1.40 -10.35
N ILE A 106 7.80 1.81 -10.49
CA ILE A 106 8.18 2.95 -11.31
C ILE A 106 8.53 2.45 -12.71
N GLU A 107 7.63 2.67 -13.65
CA GLU A 107 7.74 2.10 -15.00
C GLU A 107 8.89 2.73 -15.80
N ASN A 108 9.13 4.03 -15.66
CA ASN A 108 10.20 4.76 -16.35
C ASN A 108 11.55 4.78 -15.59
N TYR A 109 11.74 3.91 -14.58
CA TYR A 109 12.93 3.94 -13.72
C TYR A 109 14.26 3.80 -14.49
N GLN A 110 14.27 3.04 -15.60
CA GLN A 110 15.50 2.85 -16.39
C GLN A 110 15.97 4.14 -17.06
N GLU A 111 15.06 4.96 -17.58
CA GLU A 111 15.37 6.26 -18.16
C GLU A 111 15.87 7.23 -17.10
N LEU A 112 15.17 7.29 -15.97
CA LEU A 112 15.53 8.12 -14.83
C LEU A 112 16.90 7.73 -14.27
N ARG A 113 17.17 6.44 -14.15
CA ARG A 113 18.47 5.91 -13.71
C ARG A 113 19.60 6.35 -14.63
N LYS A 114 19.45 6.15 -15.94
CA LYS A 114 20.45 6.60 -16.94
C LYS A 114 20.70 8.11 -16.87
N HIS A 115 19.63 8.89 -16.71
CA HIS A 115 19.74 10.34 -16.57
C HIS A 115 20.53 10.75 -15.32
N LEU A 116 20.25 10.11 -14.17
CA LEU A 116 20.94 10.36 -12.90
C LEU A 116 22.38 9.86 -12.95
N GLU A 117 22.66 8.69 -13.52
CA GLU A 117 24.03 8.18 -13.75
C GLU A 117 24.84 9.14 -14.63
N GLY A 118 24.23 9.74 -15.66
CA GLY A 118 24.82 10.77 -16.50
C GLY A 118 25.17 12.05 -15.73
N LYS A 119 24.56 12.28 -14.57
CA LYS A 119 24.87 13.39 -13.64
C LYS A 119 25.86 12.99 -12.54
N GLY A 120 26.40 11.76 -12.57
CA GLY A 120 27.38 11.25 -11.62
C GLY A 120 26.79 10.54 -10.40
N VAL A 121 25.48 10.25 -10.38
CA VAL A 121 24.83 9.50 -9.28
C VAL A 121 25.18 8.01 -9.37
N HIS A 122 25.56 7.40 -8.24
CA HIS A 122 25.88 5.98 -8.14
C HIS A 122 24.76 5.21 -7.42
N PHE A 123 24.17 4.27 -8.13
CA PHE A 123 23.14 3.38 -7.59
C PHE A 123 23.73 2.17 -6.88
N ARG A 124 23.14 1.80 -5.74
CA ARG A 124 23.59 0.67 -4.90
C ARG A 124 22.71 -0.56 -5.03
N SER A 125 21.45 -0.37 -5.40
CA SER A 125 20.47 -1.45 -5.52
C SER A 125 20.07 -1.72 -6.96
N GLN A 126 19.32 -2.80 -7.14
CA GLN A 126 18.73 -3.19 -8.42
C GLN A 126 17.23 -2.84 -8.50
N THR A 127 16.72 -2.08 -7.52
CA THR A 127 15.30 -1.73 -7.45
C THR A 127 14.99 -0.52 -8.32
N ASP A 128 13.75 -0.44 -8.75
CA ASP A 128 13.17 0.74 -9.41
C ASP A 128 13.04 1.92 -8.43
N SER A 129 12.86 1.63 -7.16
CA SER A 129 12.57 2.58 -6.09
C SER A 129 13.74 3.52 -5.77
N GLU A 130 14.98 3.10 -6.00
CA GLU A 130 16.17 3.88 -5.63
C GLU A 130 16.31 5.18 -6.43
N VAL A 131 15.63 5.32 -7.58
CA VAL A 131 15.64 6.60 -8.32
C VAL A 131 14.97 7.73 -7.52
N ILE A 132 14.00 7.40 -6.64
CA ILE A 132 13.17 8.37 -5.94
C ILE A 132 13.98 9.25 -4.97
N PRO A 133 14.79 8.72 -4.03
CA PRO A 133 15.57 9.57 -3.13
C PRO A 133 16.60 10.44 -3.86
N HIS A 134 17.15 9.99 -5.00
CA HIS A 134 18.06 10.79 -5.80
C HIS A 134 17.35 11.96 -6.50
N LEU A 135 16.12 11.74 -7.01
CA LEU A 135 15.31 12.81 -7.60
C LEU A 135 14.91 13.85 -6.54
N ILE A 136 14.54 13.39 -5.34
CA ILE A 136 14.20 14.27 -4.21
C ILE A 136 15.42 15.12 -3.82
N ALA A 137 16.59 14.50 -3.66
CA ALA A 137 17.82 15.19 -3.32
C ALA A 137 18.18 16.27 -4.37
N GLY A 138 17.99 15.95 -5.67
CA GLY A 138 18.24 16.89 -6.76
C GLY A 138 17.23 18.05 -6.85
N ALA A 139 16.04 17.89 -6.25
CA ALA A 139 14.97 18.89 -6.26
C ALA A 139 14.86 19.67 -4.93
N TYR A 140 15.67 19.32 -3.92
CA TYR A 140 15.56 19.91 -2.60
C TYR A 140 16.15 21.31 -2.53
N GLU A 141 15.33 22.29 -2.19
CA GLU A 141 15.66 23.70 -2.02
C GLU A 141 15.26 24.25 -0.64
N GLY A 142 15.22 23.37 0.39
CA GLY A 142 14.89 23.76 1.77
C GLY A 142 13.44 23.44 2.20
N ASP A 143 12.65 22.74 1.36
CA ASP A 143 11.30 22.25 1.68
C ASP A 143 11.10 20.85 1.11
N LEU A 144 10.99 19.87 2.02
CA LEU A 144 10.90 18.45 1.65
C LEU A 144 9.61 18.15 0.89
N LEU A 145 8.48 18.76 1.26
CA LEU A 145 7.19 18.55 0.58
C LEU A 145 7.28 18.97 -0.89
N SER A 146 7.83 20.13 -1.17
CA SER A 146 8.02 20.64 -2.54
C SER A 146 9.00 19.79 -3.33
N ALA A 147 10.10 19.34 -2.72
CA ALA A 147 11.08 18.45 -3.34
C ALA A 147 10.47 17.10 -3.74
N VAL A 148 9.67 16.50 -2.84
CA VAL A 148 8.95 15.27 -3.13
C VAL A 148 7.93 15.48 -4.25
N ALA A 149 7.13 16.56 -4.21
CA ALA A 149 6.19 16.88 -5.27
C ALA A 149 6.87 17.04 -6.64
N ALA A 150 8.04 17.69 -6.69
CA ALA A 150 8.82 17.88 -7.92
C ALA A 150 9.40 16.54 -8.45
N ALA A 151 9.86 15.68 -7.56
CA ALA A 151 10.34 14.34 -7.91
C ALA A 151 9.20 13.46 -8.47
N LEU A 152 8.04 13.46 -7.82
CA LEU A 152 6.89 12.63 -8.21
C LEU A 152 6.32 13.00 -9.59
N LYS A 153 6.45 14.25 -10.03
CA LYS A 153 6.04 14.67 -11.38
C LYS A 153 6.87 14.05 -12.51
N GLN A 154 8.04 13.49 -12.20
CA GLN A 154 8.93 12.83 -13.15
C GLN A 154 8.68 11.31 -13.20
N LEU A 155 7.85 10.77 -12.30
CA LEU A 155 7.61 9.33 -12.18
C LEU A 155 6.38 8.89 -12.98
N ASP A 156 6.58 7.88 -13.82
CA ASP A 156 5.49 7.11 -14.41
C ASP A 156 5.31 5.79 -13.64
N GLY A 157 4.06 5.40 -13.41
CA GLY A 157 3.71 4.19 -12.65
C GLY A 157 2.90 4.46 -11.40
N THR A 158 2.95 3.52 -10.47
CA THR A 158 2.19 3.55 -9.21
C THR A 158 3.12 3.70 -8.02
N TYR A 159 2.68 4.45 -7.02
CA TYR A 159 3.43 4.61 -5.79
C TYR A 159 2.54 4.87 -4.57
N GLY A 160 2.95 4.29 -3.44
CA GLY A 160 2.66 4.75 -2.10
C GLY A 160 4.01 4.91 -1.42
N ILE A 161 4.36 6.12 -1.00
CA ILE A 161 5.68 6.41 -0.44
C ILE A 161 5.60 7.05 0.93
N ALA A 162 6.66 6.84 1.72
CA ALA A 162 6.99 7.69 2.85
C ALA A 162 8.46 8.09 2.77
N VAL A 163 8.73 9.35 3.09
CA VAL A 163 10.02 10.03 2.93
C VAL A 163 10.36 10.77 4.21
N ILE A 164 11.60 10.66 4.64
CA ILE A 164 12.18 11.48 5.73
C ILE A 164 13.51 12.08 5.28
N SER A 165 13.88 13.20 5.90
CA SER A 165 15.17 13.86 5.65
C SER A 165 15.84 14.26 6.97
N SER A 166 17.16 14.08 7.04
CA SER A 166 17.96 14.60 8.16
C SER A 166 18.06 16.12 8.16
N LEU A 167 17.69 16.77 7.05
CA LEU A 167 17.66 18.24 6.91
C LEU A 167 16.37 18.85 7.49
N GLU A 168 15.30 18.04 7.63
CA GLU A 168 14.02 18.44 8.24
C GLU A 168 13.59 17.38 9.27
N PRO A 169 14.27 17.33 10.44
CA PRO A 169 13.93 16.38 11.49
C PRO A 169 12.48 16.56 11.98
N GLY A 170 11.77 15.46 12.21
CA GLY A 170 10.38 15.48 12.68
C GLY A 170 9.34 15.60 11.58
N VAL A 171 9.74 15.68 10.31
CA VAL A 171 8.83 15.71 9.15
C VAL A 171 8.84 14.36 8.46
N VAL A 172 7.65 13.79 8.21
CA VAL A 172 7.44 12.66 7.30
C VAL A 172 6.60 13.17 6.12
N VAL A 173 7.10 13.03 4.91
CA VAL A 173 6.31 13.31 3.70
C VAL A 173 5.81 12.02 3.11
N THR A 174 4.53 11.97 2.75
CA THR A 174 3.89 10.80 2.13
C THR A 174 3.09 11.20 0.91
N ALA A 175 2.97 10.30 -0.05
CA ALA A 175 2.15 10.51 -1.24
C ALA A 175 1.60 9.21 -1.79
N ARG A 176 0.49 9.33 -2.54
CA ARG A 176 -0.21 8.18 -3.13
C ARG A 176 -0.51 8.38 -4.61
N LYS A 177 -0.30 7.30 -5.38
CA LYS A 177 -0.85 7.07 -6.72
C LYS A 177 -0.95 5.55 -6.96
N GLY A 178 -2.15 4.98 -6.88
CA GLY A 178 -2.42 3.56 -7.11
C GLY A 178 -2.12 2.64 -5.91
N SER A 179 -1.14 2.93 -5.05
CA SER A 179 -0.83 2.12 -3.85
C SER A 179 -1.33 2.81 -2.58
N PRO A 180 -2.02 2.07 -1.66
CA PRO A 180 -2.68 2.69 -0.52
C PRO A 180 -1.74 3.35 0.47
N ILE A 181 -2.18 4.51 0.96
CA ILE A 181 -1.58 5.20 2.11
C ILE A 181 -2.70 5.79 2.96
N VAL A 182 -2.56 5.61 4.26
CA VAL A 182 -3.45 6.14 5.29
C VAL A 182 -2.62 6.90 6.32
N ILE A 183 -3.08 8.06 6.73
CA ILE A 183 -2.49 8.85 7.82
C ILE A 183 -3.30 8.60 9.07
N GLY A 184 -2.64 8.26 10.17
CA GLY A 184 -3.23 8.15 11.50
C GLY A 184 -2.97 9.41 12.31
N LEU A 185 -4.03 9.98 12.89
CA LEU A 185 -3.97 11.19 13.71
C LEU A 185 -3.97 10.82 15.18
N GLY A 186 -2.86 11.07 15.88
CA GLY A 186 -2.69 10.85 17.30
C GLY A 186 -2.59 12.15 18.12
N GLU A 187 -2.37 12.03 19.41
CA GLU A 187 -2.17 13.18 20.32
C GLU A 187 -0.67 13.47 20.51
N GLY A 188 -0.15 14.48 19.81
CA GLY A 188 1.29 14.81 19.80
C GLY A 188 2.13 13.75 19.07
N GLU A 189 1.51 13.00 18.19
CA GLU A 189 2.13 12.04 17.29
C GLU A 189 1.22 11.79 16.09
N ASN A 190 1.81 11.54 14.94
CA ASN A 190 1.09 11.14 13.73
C ASN A 190 1.82 9.99 13.04
N LEU A 191 1.07 9.18 12.33
CA LEU A 191 1.57 7.99 11.66
C LEU A 191 1.15 7.96 10.18
N VAL A 192 1.89 7.19 9.41
CA VAL A 192 1.57 6.85 8.03
C VAL A 192 1.62 5.34 7.90
N ALA A 193 0.68 4.72 7.22
CA ALA A 193 0.77 3.29 6.91
C ALA A 193 0.13 2.95 5.57
N SER A 194 0.56 1.84 4.99
CA SER A 194 -0.10 1.24 3.83
C SER A 194 -1.36 0.45 4.19
N ASP A 195 -1.61 0.23 5.48
CA ASP A 195 -2.78 -0.48 5.99
C ASP A 195 -3.09 -0.02 7.42
N ILE A 196 -4.37 0.16 7.73
CA ILE A 196 -4.84 0.64 9.04
C ILE A 196 -4.48 -0.29 10.20
N ALA A 197 -4.25 -1.59 9.94
CA ALA A 197 -3.86 -2.53 10.98
C ALA A 197 -2.61 -2.10 11.76
N ALA A 198 -1.69 -1.38 11.11
CA ALA A 198 -0.50 -0.83 11.75
C ALA A 198 -0.78 0.40 12.62
N LEU A 199 -1.89 1.11 12.37
CA LEU A 199 -2.25 2.37 13.05
C LEU A 199 -3.11 2.14 14.29
N LEU A 200 -3.91 1.07 14.33
CA LEU A 200 -4.91 0.80 15.38
C LEU A 200 -4.40 0.84 16.82
N PRO A 201 -3.14 0.46 17.15
CA PRO A 201 -2.61 0.61 18.50
C PRO A 201 -2.46 2.06 18.97
N TYR A 202 -2.35 3.00 18.03
CA TYR A 202 -2.02 4.40 18.30
C TYR A 202 -3.21 5.32 18.12
N THR A 203 -4.05 5.08 17.10
CA THR A 203 -5.20 5.92 16.83
C THR A 203 -6.29 5.19 16.05
N ARG A 204 -7.53 5.71 16.19
CA ARG A 204 -8.70 5.32 15.39
C ARG A 204 -9.16 6.44 14.46
N GLN A 205 -8.49 7.59 14.45
CA GLN A 205 -8.78 8.69 13.54
C GLN A 205 -7.80 8.63 12.38
N VAL A 206 -8.33 8.50 11.16
CA VAL A 206 -7.51 8.32 9.98
C VAL A 206 -7.95 9.19 8.82
N ILE A 207 -7.00 9.55 7.96
CA ILE A 207 -7.23 10.19 6.67
C ILE A 207 -6.76 9.23 5.59
N TYR A 208 -7.66 8.83 4.70
CA TYR A 208 -7.31 8.08 3.49
C TYR A 208 -6.85 9.04 2.41
N LEU A 209 -5.64 8.86 1.90
CA LEU A 209 -5.17 9.64 0.76
C LEU A 209 -5.84 9.16 -0.53
N ASN A 210 -6.18 10.10 -1.40
CA ASN A 210 -6.58 9.83 -2.78
C ASN A 210 -5.36 9.86 -3.71
N ASP A 211 -5.52 9.34 -4.91
CA ASP A 211 -4.48 9.39 -5.93
C ASP A 211 -4.15 10.84 -6.29
N GLY A 212 -2.86 11.14 -6.25
CA GLY A 212 -2.35 12.51 -6.44
C GLY A 212 -2.27 13.35 -5.17
N ASP A 213 -2.66 12.81 -4.00
CA ASP A 213 -2.45 13.48 -2.72
C ASP A 213 -0.99 13.34 -2.26
N ILE A 214 -0.50 14.41 -1.63
CA ILE A 214 0.79 14.47 -0.94
C ILE A 214 0.60 15.19 0.40
N ALA A 215 1.25 14.71 1.46
CA ALA A 215 1.15 15.30 2.78
C ALA A 215 2.50 15.40 3.47
N ALA A 216 2.76 16.56 4.12
CA ALA A 216 3.81 16.70 5.11
C ALA A 216 3.20 16.56 6.50
N ILE A 217 3.78 15.69 7.31
CA ILE A 217 3.25 15.26 8.60
C ILE A 217 4.30 15.52 9.67
N THR A 218 3.90 16.26 10.69
CA THR A 218 4.66 16.46 11.93
C THR A 218 3.89 15.86 13.11
N ALA A 219 4.46 15.88 14.30
CA ALA A 219 3.79 15.40 15.51
C ALA A 219 2.41 16.04 15.75
N ASP A 220 2.26 17.33 15.38
CA ASP A 220 1.09 18.12 15.72
C ASP A 220 0.25 18.58 14.50
N LYS A 221 0.74 18.34 13.28
CA LYS A 221 0.12 18.88 12.07
C LYS A 221 0.22 17.94 10.87
N VAL A 222 -0.83 17.94 10.06
CA VAL A 222 -0.85 17.36 8.71
C VAL A 222 -1.12 18.49 7.71
N ASP A 223 -0.17 18.73 6.80
CA ASP A 223 -0.32 19.63 5.66
C ASP A 223 -0.57 18.81 4.40
N LEU A 224 -1.84 18.74 4.00
CA LEU A 224 -2.31 17.91 2.90
C LEU A 224 -2.52 18.75 1.64
N ARG A 225 -1.92 18.33 0.55
CA ARG A 225 -1.97 19.00 -0.75
C ARG A 225 -2.14 17.97 -1.87
N ASN A 226 -2.43 18.45 -3.07
CA ASN A 226 -2.29 17.63 -4.27
C ASN A 226 -0.86 17.77 -4.85
N ILE A 227 -0.55 16.95 -5.85
CA ILE A 227 0.77 16.97 -6.51
C ILE A 227 1.09 18.29 -7.22
N GLN A 228 0.09 19.14 -7.49
CA GLN A 228 0.26 20.50 -7.99
C GLN A 228 0.57 21.51 -6.88
N ASN A 229 0.73 21.04 -5.63
CA ASN A 229 1.00 21.84 -4.44
C ASN A 229 -0.18 22.74 -3.99
N VAL A 230 -1.41 22.36 -4.35
CA VAL A 230 -2.63 23.04 -3.91
C VAL A 230 -3.17 22.35 -2.66
N PRO A 231 -3.48 23.08 -1.57
CA PRO A 231 -4.11 22.51 -0.38
C PRO A 231 -5.41 21.78 -0.73
N VAL A 232 -5.62 20.62 -0.13
CA VAL A 232 -6.86 19.83 -0.26
C VAL A 232 -7.34 19.39 1.11
N GLU A 233 -8.64 19.22 1.25
CA GLU A 233 -9.25 18.68 2.47
C GLU A 233 -9.70 17.23 2.23
N ARG A 234 -9.56 16.40 3.26
CA ARG A 234 -10.04 15.02 3.28
C ARG A 234 -10.77 14.79 4.59
N GLU A 235 -11.79 13.95 4.51
CA GLU A 235 -12.56 13.57 5.69
C GLU A 235 -11.71 12.76 6.67
N VAL A 236 -11.83 13.08 7.95
CA VAL A 236 -11.24 12.26 9.03
C VAL A 236 -12.24 11.16 9.35
N ALA A 237 -11.91 9.94 8.94
CA ALA A 237 -12.70 8.76 9.23
C ALA A 237 -12.37 8.21 10.61
N LYS A 238 -13.40 7.73 11.33
CA LYS A 238 -13.23 7.00 12.58
C LYS A 238 -13.35 5.50 12.34
N ILE A 239 -12.36 4.75 12.80
CA ILE A 239 -12.35 3.28 12.71
C ILE A 239 -13.15 2.71 13.87
N ASP A 240 -14.28 2.07 13.58
CA ASP A 240 -15.18 1.54 14.62
C ASP A 240 -14.94 0.05 14.95
N TRP A 241 -14.18 -0.68 14.12
CA TRP A 241 -13.87 -2.08 14.37
C TRP A 241 -12.67 -2.27 15.33
N ASP A 242 -12.68 -3.39 16.07
CA ASP A 242 -11.70 -3.66 17.11
C ASP A 242 -10.35 -4.11 16.53
N ALA A 243 -9.25 -3.63 17.12
CA ALA A 243 -7.89 -4.07 16.81
C ALA A 243 -7.73 -5.60 16.97
N GLY A 244 -8.47 -6.22 17.90
CA GLY A 244 -8.49 -7.67 18.09
C GLY A 244 -8.94 -8.46 16.87
N GLN A 245 -9.76 -7.87 16.00
CA GLN A 245 -10.19 -8.51 14.74
C GLN A 245 -9.05 -8.58 13.72
N ALA A 246 -8.12 -7.63 13.73
CA ALA A 246 -6.94 -7.64 12.88
C ALA A 246 -5.80 -8.52 13.43
N GLU A 247 -5.91 -8.99 14.67
CA GLU A 247 -4.90 -9.83 15.30
C GLU A 247 -5.14 -11.32 15.02
N LYS A 248 -4.06 -12.08 15.06
CA LYS A 248 -4.10 -13.54 14.87
C LYS A 248 -4.90 -14.27 15.93
N GLY A 249 -5.10 -13.67 17.10
CA GLY A 249 -5.78 -14.26 18.23
C GLY A 249 -5.09 -15.55 18.70
N ASN A 250 -5.86 -16.56 19.05
CA ASN A 250 -5.37 -17.86 19.52
C ASN A 250 -4.93 -18.81 18.38
N TYR A 251 -4.95 -18.34 17.13
CA TYR A 251 -4.59 -19.18 15.99
C TYR A 251 -3.09 -19.12 15.70
N PRO A 252 -2.43 -20.24 15.34
CA PRO A 252 -1.01 -20.26 14.98
C PRO A 252 -0.72 -19.49 13.70
N HIS A 253 -1.71 -19.42 12.76
CA HIS A 253 -1.58 -18.77 11.46
C HIS A 253 -2.83 -17.96 11.13
N PHE A 254 -2.69 -16.82 10.43
CA PHE A 254 -3.81 -16.03 9.91
C PHE A 254 -4.72 -16.84 9.00
N MET A 255 -4.17 -17.64 8.09
CA MET A 255 -4.95 -18.50 7.22
C MET A 255 -5.89 -19.44 7.98
N LEU A 256 -5.42 -20.01 9.11
CA LEU A 256 -6.27 -20.87 9.94
C LEU A 256 -7.39 -20.07 10.61
N LYS A 257 -7.09 -18.88 11.11
CA LYS A 257 -8.10 -17.94 11.63
C LYS A 257 -9.15 -17.64 10.57
N GLU A 258 -8.74 -17.25 9.38
CA GLU A 258 -9.62 -16.91 8.25
C GLU A 258 -10.52 -18.09 7.85
N ILE A 259 -9.98 -19.32 7.85
CA ILE A 259 -10.78 -20.53 7.60
C ILE A 259 -11.92 -20.67 8.62
N PHE A 260 -11.64 -20.47 9.90
CA PHE A 260 -12.66 -20.59 10.95
C PHE A 260 -13.62 -19.40 11.01
N GLU A 261 -13.22 -18.24 10.52
CA GLU A 261 -14.07 -17.04 10.44
C GLU A 261 -15.00 -17.03 9.22
N GLN A 262 -14.80 -17.93 8.23
CA GLN A 262 -15.62 -17.97 7.00
C GLN A 262 -17.13 -17.96 7.24
N PRO A 263 -17.71 -18.74 8.17
CA PRO A 263 -19.16 -18.72 8.39
C PRO A 263 -19.68 -17.32 8.75
N GLU A 264 -19.00 -16.64 9.67
CA GLU A 264 -19.37 -15.28 10.10
C GLU A 264 -19.12 -14.24 9.01
N THR A 265 -18.00 -14.32 8.33
CA THR A 265 -17.65 -13.35 7.27
C THR A 265 -18.54 -13.48 6.05
N ILE A 266 -18.97 -14.70 5.69
CA ILE A 266 -19.94 -14.93 4.63
C ILE A 266 -21.31 -14.38 5.05
N GLU A 267 -21.78 -14.65 6.26
CA GLU A 267 -23.04 -14.13 6.77
C GLU A 267 -23.05 -12.58 6.76
N ASN A 268 -21.94 -11.97 7.21
CA ASN A 268 -21.80 -10.52 7.19
C ASN A 268 -21.77 -9.94 5.77
N ALA A 269 -21.14 -10.65 4.81
CA ALA A 269 -21.08 -10.22 3.42
C ALA A 269 -22.43 -10.26 2.71
N ILE A 270 -23.31 -11.20 3.04
CA ILE A 270 -24.64 -11.33 2.43
C ILE A 270 -25.73 -10.58 3.20
N ARG A 271 -25.47 -10.11 4.41
CA ARG A 271 -26.43 -9.41 5.25
C ARG A 271 -27.00 -8.18 4.55
N GLY A 272 -28.35 -8.13 4.39
CA GLY A 272 -29.07 -7.07 3.68
C GLY A 272 -28.89 -7.08 2.16
N ARG A 273 -28.27 -8.13 1.61
CA ARG A 273 -28.06 -8.29 0.16
C ARG A 273 -28.87 -9.43 -0.45
N ILE A 274 -29.62 -10.14 0.36
CA ILE A 274 -30.55 -11.20 -0.08
C ILE A 274 -31.94 -10.79 0.31
N ASP A 275 -32.82 -10.72 -0.68
CA ASP A 275 -34.26 -10.61 -0.48
C ASP A 275 -34.86 -12.02 -0.52
N HIS A 276 -35.19 -12.55 0.66
CA HIS A 276 -35.71 -13.91 0.81
C HIS A 276 -37.17 -14.03 0.31
N GLU A 277 -37.94 -12.92 0.32
CA GLU A 277 -39.33 -12.92 -0.13
C GLU A 277 -39.42 -12.94 -1.66
N MET A 278 -38.57 -12.16 -2.30
CA MET A 278 -38.51 -12.08 -3.77
C MET A 278 -37.53 -13.10 -4.38
N GLY A 279 -36.75 -13.80 -3.58
CA GLY A 279 -35.75 -14.75 -4.05
C GLY A 279 -34.67 -14.11 -4.92
N THR A 280 -34.27 -12.86 -4.62
CA THR A 280 -33.34 -12.10 -5.44
C THR A 280 -32.19 -11.49 -4.60
N ALA A 281 -31.11 -11.09 -5.27
CA ALA A 281 -30.03 -10.36 -4.64
C ALA A 281 -30.22 -8.84 -4.78
N ILE A 282 -29.95 -8.10 -3.70
CA ILE A 282 -29.92 -6.64 -3.66
C ILE A 282 -28.46 -6.19 -3.83
N LEU A 283 -28.07 -5.83 -5.04
CA LEU A 283 -26.74 -5.35 -5.38
C LEU A 283 -26.78 -3.84 -5.59
N ASN A 284 -26.64 -3.09 -4.49
CA ASN A 284 -26.59 -1.63 -4.53
C ASN A 284 -25.37 -1.17 -5.35
N GLY A 285 -25.61 -0.31 -6.35
CA GLY A 285 -24.57 0.21 -7.24
C GLY A 285 -24.43 -0.52 -8.58
N MET A 286 -25.10 -1.64 -8.78
CA MET A 286 -25.21 -2.26 -10.10
C MET A 286 -26.35 -1.57 -10.87
N ASN A 287 -26.01 -0.59 -11.71
CA ASN A 287 -26.98 0.20 -12.49
C ASN A 287 -27.44 -0.53 -13.76
N LEU A 288 -27.81 -1.82 -13.64
CA LEU A 288 -28.35 -2.61 -14.73
C LEU A 288 -29.84 -2.87 -14.47
N SER A 289 -30.68 -2.63 -15.48
CA SER A 289 -32.09 -3.00 -15.44
C SER A 289 -32.23 -4.53 -15.57
N PRO A 290 -33.36 -5.11 -15.12
CA PRO A 290 -33.65 -6.54 -15.32
C PRO A 290 -33.58 -6.98 -16.79
N ARG A 291 -33.92 -6.07 -17.72
CA ARG A 291 -33.81 -6.34 -19.16
C ARG A 291 -32.39 -6.42 -19.64
N GLU A 292 -31.48 -5.58 -19.13
CA GLU A 292 -30.04 -5.63 -19.47
C GLU A 292 -29.39 -6.86 -18.87
N LEU A 293 -29.76 -7.25 -17.63
CA LEU A 293 -29.33 -8.49 -17.02
C LEU A 293 -29.71 -9.73 -17.83
N ALA A 294 -30.95 -9.74 -18.35
CA ALA A 294 -31.45 -10.84 -19.18
C ALA A 294 -30.75 -10.98 -20.54
N LEU A 295 -30.04 -9.94 -21.00
CA LEU A 295 -29.29 -9.96 -22.23
C LEU A 295 -27.85 -10.53 -22.07
N ILE A 296 -27.37 -10.67 -20.83
CA ILE A 296 -26.04 -11.21 -20.54
C ILE A 296 -26.02 -12.68 -20.95
N ASN A 297 -25.13 -13.03 -21.86
CA ASN A 297 -24.95 -14.38 -22.38
C ASN A 297 -23.56 -14.95 -22.09
N ARG A 298 -22.65 -14.13 -21.58
CA ARG A 298 -21.30 -14.53 -21.20
C ARG A 298 -20.82 -13.74 -19.97
N ILE A 299 -20.08 -14.41 -19.10
CA ILE A 299 -19.42 -13.81 -17.94
C ILE A 299 -17.93 -14.07 -18.02
N VAL A 300 -17.13 -13.04 -17.75
CA VAL A 300 -15.68 -13.15 -17.56
C VAL A 300 -15.35 -12.66 -16.16
N ILE A 301 -14.78 -13.53 -15.34
CA ILE A 301 -14.34 -13.18 -14.00
C ILE A 301 -12.83 -12.98 -14.02
N ALA A 302 -12.36 -11.79 -13.61
CA ALA A 302 -10.94 -11.46 -13.59
C ALA A 302 -10.44 -11.29 -12.16
N GLY A 303 -9.44 -12.06 -11.75
CA GLY A 303 -8.86 -12.04 -10.39
C GLY A 303 -7.40 -12.47 -10.36
N CYS A 304 -6.74 -12.27 -9.23
CA CYS A 304 -5.40 -12.77 -8.95
C CYS A 304 -5.38 -13.51 -7.62
N GLY A 305 -4.57 -14.58 -7.52
CA GLY A 305 -4.42 -15.36 -6.28
C GLY A 305 -5.75 -15.93 -5.77
N SER A 306 -6.06 -15.74 -4.49
CA SER A 306 -7.32 -16.24 -3.88
C SER A 306 -8.58 -15.65 -4.51
N SER A 307 -8.53 -14.43 -5.05
CA SER A 307 -9.63 -13.83 -5.81
C SER A 307 -9.92 -14.61 -7.11
N MET A 308 -8.88 -15.11 -7.80
CA MET A 308 -9.04 -15.98 -8.97
C MET A 308 -9.67 -17.32 -8.58
N HIS A 309 -9.24 -17.91 -7.45
CA HIS A 309 -9.83 -19.17 -6.97
C HIS A 309 -11.30 -19.01 -6.56
N ALA A 310 -11.67 -17.88 -5.96
CA ALA A 310 -13.06 -17.55 -5.70
C ALA A 310 -13.87 -17.39 -7.01
N GLY A 311 -13.24 -16.79 -8.03
CA GLY A 311 -13.80 -16.70 -9.38
C GLY A 311 -14.08 -18.06 -10.01
N MET A 312 -13.13 -19.02 -9.87
CA MET A 312 -13.32 -20.40 -10.37
C MET A 312 -14.52 -21.10 -9.72
N LEU A 313 -14.77 -20.85 -8.43
CA LEU A 313 -15.96 -21.33 -7.78
C LEU A 313 -17.24 -20.66 -8.33
N GLY A 314 -17.16 -19.35 -8.58
CA GLY A 314 -18.23 -18.59 -9.22
C GLY A 314 -18.57 -19.08 -10.63
N GLU A 315 -17.57 -19.50 -11.42
CA GLU A 315 -17.74 -20.10 -12.76
C GLU A 315 -18.69 -21.30 -12.68
N TYR A 316 -18.44 -22.25 -11.76
CA TYR A 316 -19.32 -23.40 -11.56
C TYR A 316 -20.75 -22.99 -11.24
N TYR A 317 -20.95 -22.01 -10.38
CA TYR A 317 -22.28 -21.54 -10.01
C TYR A 317 -23.01 -20.84 -11.17
N PHE A 318 -22.34 -20.03 -11.94
CA PHE A 318 -22.97 -19.36 -13.08
C PHE A 318 -23.31 -20.34 -14.20
N GLU A 319 -22.47 -21.34 -14.46
CA GLU A 319 -22.75 -22.35 -15.48
C GLU A 319 -23.83 -23.33 -15.03
N ASP A 320 -23.74 -23.87 -13.79
CA ASP A 320 -24.66 -24.89 -13.30
C ASP A 320 -26.05 -24.33 -12.95
N ILE A 321 -26.11 -23.14 -12.32
CA ILE A 321 -27.36 -22.57 -11.82
C ILE A 321 -27.99 -21.63 -12.84
N ALA A 322 -27.21 -20.72 -13.45
CA ALA A 322 -27.71 -19.71 -14.35
C ALA A 322 -27.66 -20.13 -15.83
N GLY A 323 -26.90 -21.18 -16.18
CA GLY A 323 -26.74 -21.63 -17.55
C GLY A 323 -26.01 -20.61 -18.43
N ILE A 324 -25.16 -19.73 -17.84
CA ILE A 324 -24.43 -18.69 -18.54
C ILE A 324 -22.96 -19.11 -18.68
N SER A 325 -22.48 -19.18 -19.93
CA SER A 325 -21.06 -19.48 -20.20
C SER A 325 -20.15 -18.49 -19.47
N THR A 326 -19.29 -19.03 -18.61
CA THR A 326 -18.43 -18.24 -17.73
C THR A 326 -16.97 -18.67 -17.94
N SER A 327 -16.05 -17.74 -17.83
CA SER A 327 -14.62 -18.01 -17.84
C SER A 327 -13.89 -17.19 -16.79
N VAL A 328 -12.85 -17.79 -16.18
CA VAL A 328 -12.02 -17.12 -15.17
C VAL A 328 -10.66 -16.83 -15.77
N GLU A 329 -10.21 -15.59 -15.64
CA GLU A 329 -8.94 -15.14 -16.17
C GLU A 329 -8.07 -14.49 -15.09
N GLN A 330 -6.76 -14.67 -15.22
CA GLN A 330 -5.83 -13.94 -14.38
C GLN A 330 -5.88 -12.46 -14.74
N ALA A 331 -6.21 -11.59 -13.78
CA ALA A 331 -6.43 -10.17 -14.04
C ALA A 331 -5.25 -9.47 -14.70
N ALA A 332 -4.00 -9.90 -14.41
CA ALA A 332 -2.80 -9.40 -15.05
C ALA A 332 -2.79 -9.69 -16.54
N GLU A 333 -3.01 -10.96 -16.93
CA GLU A 333 -3.05 -11.38 -18.32
C GLU A 333 -4.22 -10.74 -19.08
N PHE A 334 -5.38 -10.65 -18.42
CA PHE A 334 -6.56 -10.00 -18.96
C PHE A 334 -6.32 -8.51 -19.29
N ARG A 335 -5.52 -7.81 -18.46
CA ARG A 335 -5.12 -6.43 -18.70
C ARG A 335 -4.18 -6.30 -19.90
N TYR A 336 -3.09 -7.07 -19.90
CA TYR A 336 -2.00 -6.90 -20.88
C TYR A 336 -2.33 -7.49 -22.24
N ARG A 337 -3.12 -8.56 -22.28
CA ARG A 337 -3.55 -9.20 -23.54
C ARG A 337 -4.52 -8.34 -24.36
N ASN A 338 -5.15 -7.33 -23.77
CA ASN A 338 -6.20 -6.51 -24.38
C ASN A 338 -7.30 -7.37 -25.06
N PRO A 339 -8.04 -8.19 -24.29
CA PRO A 339 -8.96 -9.17 -24.82
C PRO A 339 -10.11 -8.51 -25.58
N ILE A 340 -10.58 -9.19 -26.63
CA ILE A 340 -11.81 -8.80 -27.34
C ILE A 340 -12.99 -9.17 -26.42
N ILE A 341 -13.80 -8.18 -26.05
CA ILE A 341 -15.01 -8.36 -25.26
C ILE A 341 -16.20 -8.36 -26.22
N GLU A 342 -16.88 -9.48 -26.29
CA GLU A 342 -18.09 -9.63 -27.12
C GLU A 342 -19.27 -8.83 -26.52
N PRO A 343 -20.23 -8.39 -27.35
CA PRO A 343 -21.47 -7.78 -26.86
C PRO A 343 -22.17 -8.68 -25.83
N ASN A 344 -22.84 -8.07 -24.85
CA ASN A 344 -23.56 -8.78 -23.78
C ASN A 344 -22.66 -9.63 -22.86
N THR A 345 -21.36 -9.35 -22.80
CA THR A 345 -20.46 -9.94 -21.82
C THR A 345 -20.43 -9.10 -20.56
N LEU A 346 -20.68 -9.73 -19.40
CA LEU A 346 -20.45 -9.13 -18.08
C LEU A 346 -19.02 -9.44 -17.63
N VAL A 347 -18.24 -8.43 -17.32
CA VAL A 347 -16.89 -8.60 -16.73
C VAL A 347 -16.97 -8.30 -15.23
N ILE A 348 -16.56 -9.28 -14.40
CA ILE A 348 -16.57 -9.18 -12.93
C ILE A 348 -15.12 -9.18 -12.43
N PRO A 349 -14.54 -8.02 -12.14
CA PRO A 349 -13.24 -7.98 -11.47
C PRO A 349 -13.38 -8.29 -9.98
N ILE A 350 -12.58 -9.23 -9.46
CA ILE A 350 -12.52 -9.55 -8.02
C ILE A 350 -11.18 -9.07 -7.47
N SER A 351 -11.23 -8.14 -6.52
CA SER A 351 -10.05 -7.62 -5.84
C SER A 351 -10.33 -7.46 -4.36
N GLN A 352 -9.49 -8.05 -3.50
CA GLN A 352 -9.58 -7.90 -2.06
C GLN A 352 -9.13 -6.50 -1.61
N SER A 353 -8.04 -5.99 -2.16
CA SER A 353 -7.50 -4.68 -1.77
C SER A 353 -8.13 -3.50 -2.50
N GLY A 354 -8.82 -3.75 -3.63
CA GLY A 354 -9.27 -2.69 -4.54
C GLY A 354 -8.13 -1.95 -5.26
N GLU A 355 -6.90 -2.33 -5.04
CA GLU A 355 -5.69 -1.54 -5.35
C GLU A 355 -4.63 -2.31 -6.12
N THR A 356 -4.96 -3.47 -6.61
CA THR A 356 -4.07 -4.15 -7.55
C THR A 356 -4.06 -3.31 -8.83
N ALA A 357 -2.96 -2.64 -9.12
CA ALA A 357 -2.76 -1.80 -10.31
C ALA A 357 -3.22 -2.45 -11.62
N ARG A 358 -3.30 -3.77 -11.60
CA ARG A 358 -3.78 -4.63 -12.68
C ARG A 358 -5.31 -4.68 -12.82
N SER A 359 -6.06 -4.23 -11.80
CA SER A 359 -7.53 -4.24 -11.81
C SER A 359 -8.15 -2.84 -11.97
N GLU A 360 -7.41 -1.77 -11.69
CA GLU A 360 -7.94 -0.40 -11.64
C GLU A 360 -8.12 0.28 -12.99
N GLU A 361 -7.24 0.05 -13.96
CA GLU A 361 -7.32 0.77 -15.24
C GLU A 361 -8.60 0.50 -16.05
N ARG A 362 -9.30 -0.61 -15.79
CA ARG A 362 -10.58 -0.89 -16.44
C ARG A 362 -11.80 -0.36 -15.71
N ARG A 363 -11.65 0.11 -14.48
CA ARG A 363 -12.71 0.79 -13.74
C ARG A 363 -12.97 2.22 -14.28
N VAL A 364 -11.99 2.83 -14.95
CA VAL A 364 -12.05 4.20 -15.50
C VAL A 364 -12.54 4.23 -16.94
N GLY A 365 -12.59 3.11 -17.62
CA GLY A 365 -12.95 3.00 -19.03
C GLY A 365 -14.39 2.57 -19.27
N LYS A 366 -15.40 3.39 -18.85
CA LYS A 366 -16.86 3.33 -19.07
C LYS A 366 -17.66 2.60 -18.03
#